data_982392897c5e220461130da104e6c0c5
#
_entry.id   982392897c5e220461130da104e6c0c5
#
_cell.length_a   1.000
_cell.length_b   1.000
_cell.length_c   1.000
_cell.angle_alpha   90.00
_cell.angle_beta   90.00
_cell.angle_gamma   90.00
#
_symmetry.space_group_name_H-M   'P 1'
#
loop_
_entity.id
_entity.type
_entity.pdbx_description
1 polymer ?
#
loop_
_entity_poly.entity_id
_entity_poly.type
_entity_poly.pdbx_seq_one_letter_code
_entity_poly.pdbx_strand_id
1 'polypeptide(L)'
;MEGEGLKLAAKYSYVCEKARLLKFSNDLYDYFRHGKGEAERIEKILKNLLSYDFYRRIAQLNHKEPFDEEVVSFYWKGNPELKGEEWIHNASTLIPIIQIKMHQIVEELVDDCVVHPAKISDKISNREWWVIYQPITKTLKKDKLTLGPKVELIVQNELDLDLKEGDWVTVHFRKVIEKISQKEADKLLQLTKEALRNFNKKNKQKAR
;
A
#
# COMPACT_ATOMS: atom_id res chain seq x y z
N MET A 1 -15.24 -9.65 -16.82
CA MET A 1 -14.11 -9.03 -16.07
C MET A 1 -13.87 -9.75 -14.73
N GLU A 2 -14.15 -11.06 -14.73
CA GLU A 2 -13.84 -11.90 -13.55
C GLU A 2 -12.32 -12.02 -13.41
N GLY A 3 -11.81 -11.67 -12.24
CA GLY A 3 -10.40 -11.85 -11.86
C GLY A 3 -9.52 -10.59 -11.83
N GLU A 4 -9.96 -9.41 -12.27
CA GLU A 4 -9.11 -8.21 -12.23
C GLU A 4 -8.82 -7.75 -10.79
N GLY A 5 -9.81 -7.80 -9.90
CA GLY A 5 -9.60 -7.52 -8.48
C GLY A 5 -8.64 -8.52 -7.83
N LEU A 6 -8.74 -9.81 -8.19
CA LEU A 6 -7.81 -10.83 -7.70
C LEU A 6 -6.37 -10.58 -8.17
N LYS A 7 -6.19 -10.20 -9.44
CA LYS A 7 -4.89 -9.81 -10.00
C LYS A 7 -4.33 -8.56 -9.31
N LEU A 8 -5.18 -7.55 -9.08
CA LEU A 8 -4.79 -6.34 -8.38
C LEU A 8 -4.38 -6.63 -6.94
N ALA A 9 -5.15 -7.47 -6.23
CA ALA A 9 -4.80 -7.92 -4.89
C ALA A 9 -3.45 -8.66 -4.85
N ALA A 10 -3.21 -9.57 -5.80
CA ALA A 10 -1.94 -10.27 -5.93
C ALA A 10 -0.79 -9.30 -6.21
N LYS A 11 -1.00 -8.33 -7.11
CA LYS A 11 -0.03 -7.30 -7.52
C LYS A 11 0.46 -6.43 -6.36
N TYR A 12 -0.40 -6.04 -5.45
CA TYR A 12 0.00 -5.27 -4.28
C TYR A 12 0.56 -6.15 -3.15
N SER A 13 0.05 -7.39 -3.04
CA SER A 13 0.41 -8.27 -1.92
C SER A 13 1.73 -9.01 -2.12
N TYR A 14 2.23 -9.20 -3.36
CA TYR A 14 3.46 -9.99 -3.59
C TYR A 14 4.69 -9.41 -2.89
N VAL A 15 4.75 -8.10 -2.68
CA VAL A 15 5.84 -7.40 -2.00
C VAL A 15 5.69 -7.40 -0.48
N CYS A 16 4.50 -7.71 0.06
CA CYS A 16 4.24 -7.69 1.49
C CYS A 16 5.12 -8.69 2.23
N GLU A 17 5.65 -8.27 3.38
CA GLU A 17 6.51 -9.12 4.19
C GLU A 17 5.84 -10.44 4.59
N LYS A 18 4.53 -10.43 4.92
CA LYS A 18 3.79 -11.65 5.26
C LYS A 18 3.73 -12.63 4.09
N ALA A 19 3.52 -12.16 2.85
CA ALA A 19 3.55 -13.02 1.67
C ALA A 19 4.94 -13.62 1.45
N ARG A 20 6.00 -12.84 1.70
CA ARG A 20 7.39 -13.29 1.63
C ARG A 20 7.71 -14.34 2.69
N LEU A 21 7.32 -14.11 3.95
CA LEU A 21 7.52 -15.06 5.05
C LEU A 21 6.79 -16.38 4.83
N LEU A 22 5.60 -16.35 4.23
CA LEU A 22 4.83 -17.54 3.89
C LEU A 22 5.24 -18.15 2.53
N LYS A 23 6.25 -17.59 1.85
CA LYS A 23 6.75 -18.01 0.54
C LYS A 23 5.73 -17.96 -0.60
N PHE A 24 4.75 -17.06 -0.51
CA PHE A 24 3.70 -16.87 -1.51
C PHE A 24 4.02 -15.79 -2.56
N SER A 25 5.09 -15.01 -2.38
CA SER A 25 5.41 -13.89 -3.27
C SER A 25 5.54 -14.30 -4.73
N ASN A 26 6.20 -15.44 -5.01
CA ASN A 26 6.38 -15.93 -6.37
C ASN A 26 5.04 -16.39 -7.00
N ASP A 27 4.20 -17.11 -6.24
CA ASP A 27 2.87 -17.54 -6.73
C ASP A 27 2.02 -16.31 -7.11
N LEU A 28 2.03 -15.27 -6.26
CA LEU A 28 1.29 -14.04 -6.51
C LEU A 28 1.87 -13.29 -7.71
N TYR A 29 3.20 -13.17 -7.82
CA TYR A 29 3.88 -12.54 -8.94
C TYR A 29 3.56 -13.23 -10.26
N ASP A 30 3.71 -14.55 -10.32
CA ASP A 30 3.46 -15.35 -11.53
C ASP A 30 2.00 -15.27 -11.98
N TYR A 31 1.06 -15.21 -11.03
CA TYR A 31 -0.35 -15.09 -11.35
C TYR A 31 -0.68 -13.77 -12.04
N PHE A 32 -0.37 -12.63 -11.43
CA PHE A 32 -0.77 -11.36 -12.01
C PHE A 32 0.09 -10.94 -13.21
N ARG A 33 1.37 -11.35 -13.24
CA ARG A 33 2.33 -10.95 -14.29
C ARG A 33 2.29 -11.85 -15.51
N HIS A 34 2.18 -13.15 -15.29
CA HIS A 34 2.30 -14.17 -16.33
C HIS A 34 1.01 -14.97 -16.55
N GLY A 35 -0.05 -14.71 -15.81
CA GLY A 35 -1.29 -15.47 -15.86
C GLY A 35 -1.12 -16.94 -15.45
N LYS A 36 -0.06 -17.25 -14.67
CA LYS A 36 0.24 -18.61 -14.22
C LYS A 36 -0.39 -18.89 -12.86
N GLY A 37 -0.99 -20.06 -12.72
CA GLY A 37 -1.63 -20.50 -11.48
C GLY A 37 -3.14 -20.43 -11.55
N GLU A 38 -3.77 -21.24 -10.69
CA GLU A 38 -5.23 -21.32 -10.61
C GLU A 38 -5.79 -20.20 -9.71
N ALA A 39 -6.83 -19.52 -10.16
CA ALA A 39 -7.47 -18.43 -9.44
C ALA A 39 -7.88 -18.84 -8.02
N GLU A 40 -8.44 -20.05 -7.84
CA GLU A 40 -8.84 -20.60 -6.53
C GLU A 40 -7.65 -20.72 -5.55
N ARG A 41 -6.47 -21.15 -6.06
CA ARG A 41 -5.25 -21.21 -5.25
C ARG A 41 -4.80 -19.84 -4.81
N ILE A 42 -4.80 -18.86 -5.72
CA ILE A 42 -4.41 -17.48 -5.43
C ILE A 42 -5.36 -16.83 -4.43
N GLU A 43 -6.66 -17.04 -4.61
CA GLU A 43 -7.68 -16.57 -3.68
C GLU A 43 -7.44 -17.15 -2.27
N LYS A 44 -7.15 -18.45 -2.17
CA LYS A 44 -6.81 -19.11 -0.89
C LYS A 44 -5.55 -18.50 -0.25
N ILE A 45 -4.53 -18.20 -1.04
CA ILE A 45 -3.33 -17.50 -0.57
C ILE A 45 -3.69 -16.13 -0.02
N LEU A 46 -4.42 -15.31 -0.78
CA LEU A 46 -4.81 -13.96 -0.40
C LEU A 46 -5.70 -13.95 0.85
N LYS A 47 -6.58 -14.94 1.02
CA LYS A 47 -7.40 -15.12 2.23
C LYS A 47 -6.58 -15.34 3.52
N ASN A 48 -5.32 -15.74 3.41
CA ASN A 48 -4.39 -15.87 4.54
C ASN A 48 -3.63 -14.57 4.87
N LEU A 49 -3.77 -13.53 4.05
CA LEU A 49 -3.15 -12.23 4.30
C LEU A 49 -4.07 -11.32 5.11
N LEU A 50 -3.48 -10.41 5.89
CA LEU A 50 -4.24 -9.46 6.72
C LEU A 50 -5.16 -8.54 5.89
N SER A 51 -4.78 -8.23 4.65
CA SER A 51 -5.55 -7.40 3.74
C SER A 51 -6.95 -7.96 3.45
N TYR A 52 -7.12 -9.29 3.48
CA TYR A 52 -8.40 -9.92 3.18
C TYR A 52 -9.52 -9.56 4.18
N ASP A 53 -9.20 -9.42 5.47
CA ASP A 53 -10.19 -9.00 6.45
C ASP A 53 -10.71 -7.58 6.17
N PHE A 54 -9.85 -6.71 5.65
CA PHE A 54 -10.23 -5.36 5.25
C PHE A 54 -11.04 -5.37 3.95
N TYR A 55 -10.67 -6.19 2.96
CA TYR A 55 -11.50 -6.37 1.75
C TYR A 55 -12.92 -6.80 2.12
N ARG A 56 -13.07 -7.79 3.01
CA ARG A 56 -14.38 -8.24 3.48
C ARG A 56 -15.21 -7.12 4.11
N ARG A 57 -14.61 -6.33 4.99
CA ARG A 57 -15.29 -5.21 5.67
C ARG A 57 -15.73 -4.14 4.70
N ILE A 58 -14.86 -3.74 3.77
CA ILE A 58 -15.18 -2.76 2.72
C ILE A 58 -16.28 -3.31 1.81
N ALA A 59 -16.16 -4.55 1.37
CA ALA A 59 -17.15 -5.23 0.53
C ALA A 59 -18.52 -5.27 1.19
N GLN A 60 -18.59 -5.73 2.45
CA GLN A 60 -19.85 -5.81 3.21
C GLN A 60 -20.52 -4.43 3.35
N LEU A 61 -19.75 -3.38 3.64
CA LEU A 61 -20.27 -2.02 3.83
C LEU A 61 -20.82 -1.42 2.52
N ASN A 62 -20.32 -1.89 1.37
CA ASN A 62 -20.65 -1.38 0.05
C ASN A 62 -21.47 -2.38 -0.81
N HIS A 63 -21.95 -3.47 -0.23
CA HIS A 63 -22.73 -4.52 -0.92
C HIS A 63 -22.00 -5.09 -2.16
N LYS A 64 -20.73 -5.44 -1.99
CA LYS A 64 -19.81 -5.97 -3.01
C LYS A 64 -19.15 -7.27 -2.56
N GLU A 65 -18.44 -7.92 -3.50
CA GLU A 65 -17.60 -9.08 -3.19
C GLU A 65 -16.17 -8.63 -2.79
N PRO A 66 -15.47 -9.38 -1.91
CA PRO A 66 -14.16 -8.98 -1.40
C PRO A 66 -13.09 -8.78 -2.48
N PHE A 67 -13.17 -9.50 -3.60
CA PHE A 67 -12.25 -9.39 -4.71
C PHE A 67 -12.81 -8.62 -5.91
N ASP A 68 -13.88 -7.85 -5.72
CA ASP A 68 -14.26 -6.84 -6.72
C ASP A 68 -13.11 -5.84 -6.90
N GLU A 69 -12.81 -5.48 -8.15
CA GLU A 69 -11.72 -4.55 -8.47
C GLU A 69 -11.84 -3.24 -7.71
N GLU A 70 -13.06 -2.72 -7.58
CA GLU A 70 -13.34 -1.49 -6.86
C GLU A 70 -13.01 -1.60 -5.37
N VAL A 71 -13.31 -2.73 -4.72
CA VAL A 71 -13.01 -2.99 -3.30
C VAL A 71 -11.50 -3.05 -3.10
N VAL A 72 -10.80 -3.78 -3.94
CA VAL A 72 -9.34 -3.93 -3.86
C VAL A 72 -8.65 -2.60 -4.18
N SER A 73 -9.08 -1.89 -5.22
CA SER A 73 -8.54 -0.58 -5.59
C SER A 73 -8.77 0.45 -4.48
N PHE A 74 -9.96 0.44 -3.85
CA PHE A 74 -10.25 1.30 -2.71
C PHE A 74 -9.34 1.00 -1.52
N TYR A 75 -9.15 -0.27 -1.19
CA TYR A 75 -8.26 -0.65 -0.08
C TYR A 75 -6.82 -0.13 -0.27
N TRP A 76 -6.25 -0.30 -1.46
CA TRP A 76 -4.85 0.08 -1.71
C TRP A 76 -4.65 1.57 -1.97
N LYS A 77 -5.59 2.23 -2.65
CA LYS A 77 -5.44 3.60 -3.16
C LYS A 77 -6.54 4.59 -2.73
N GLY A 78 -7.64 4.09 -2.17
CA GLY A 78 -8.82 4.90 -1.90
C GLY A 78 -9.61 5.29 -3.16
N ASN A 79 -9.51 4.51 -4.25
CA ASN A 79 -10.16 4.77 -5.53
C ASN A 79 -10.82 3.47 -6.07
N PRO A 80 -12.10 3.46 -6.46
CA PRO A 80 -13.05 4.60 -6.39
C PRO A 80 -13.46 4.97 -4.96
N GLU A 81 -14.31 5.98 -4.82
CA GLU A 81 -14.84 6.40 -3.50
C GLU A 81 -15.90 5.38 -3.02
N LEU A 82 -15.53 4.59 -2.03
CA LEU A 82 -16.41 3.70 -1.29
C LEU A 82 -16.45 4.15 0.18
N LYS A 83 -17.36 3.56 0.97
CA LYS A 83 -17.38 3.75 2.42
C LYS A 83 -16.30 2.88 3.07
N GLY A 84 -15.70 3.37 4.17
CA GLY A 84 -14.72 2.60 4.95
C GLY A 84 -13.28 3.10 4.81
N GLU A 85 -13.06 4.43 4.70
CA GLU A 85 -11.73 5.02 4.58
C GLU A 85 -10.78 4.64 5.74
N GLU A 86 -11.33 4.33 6.92
CA GLU A 86 -10.55 3.85 8.06
C GLU A 86 -9.92 2.47 7.84
N TRP A 87 -10.36 1.74 6.81
CA TRP A 87 -9.86 0.39 6.48
C TRP A 87 -8.95 0.36 5.26
N ILE A 88 -8.70 1.50 4.58
CA ILE A 88 -7.71 1.55 3.50
C ILE A 88 -6.33 1.10 4.01
N HIS A 89 -5.49 0.61 3.10
CA HIS A 89 -4.19 0.03 3.46
C HIS A 89 -3.37 0.94 4.38
N ASN A 90 -3.21 2.20 4.03
CA ASN A 90 -2.40 3.14 4.81
C ASN A 90 -2.97 3.43 6.21
N ALA A 91 -4.29 3.35 6.39
CA ALA A 91 -4.92 3.47 7.69
C ALA A 91 -4.83 2.16 8.49
N SER A 92 -5.10 1.02 7.84
CA SER A 92 -5.10 -0.29 8.48
C SER A 92 -3.70 -0.75 8.90
N THR A 93 -2.66 -0.39 8.14
CA THR A 93 -1.24 -0.64 8.48
C THR A 93 -0.84 0.01 9.81
N LEU A 94 -1.41 1.18 10.13
CA LEU A 94 -1.12 1.87 11.38
C LEU A 94 -1.88 1.28 12.60
N ILE A 95 -2.93 0.48 12.39
CA ILE A 95 -3.74 -0.09 13.49
C ILE A 95 -2.92 -1.00 14.42
N PRO A 96 -2.16 -2.00 13.95
CA PRO A 96 -1.32 -2.83 14.80
C PRO A 96 -0.25 -2.03 15.54
N ILE A 97 0.29 -0.99 14.90
CA ILE A 97 1.35 -0.14 15.46
C ILE A 97 0.86 0.63 16.70
N ILE A 98 -0.44 0.94 16.79
CA ILE A 98 -1.04 1.58 17.98
C ILE A 98 -0.85 0.72 19.25
N GLN A 99 -0.67 -0.58 19.12
CA GLN A 99 -0.45 -1.49 20.25
C GLN A 99 1.01 -1.52 20.72
N ILE A 100 1.93 -1.05 19.89
CA ILE A 100 3.36 -0.99 20.16
C ILE A 100 3.68 0.36 20.81
N LYS A 101 4.58 0.37 21.79
CA LYS A 101 5.06 1.62 22.37
C LYS A 101 5.81 2.44 21.30
N MET A 102 5.56 3.75 21.25
CA MET A 102 6.07 4.61 20.17
C MET A 102 7.60 4.53 19.98
N HIS A 103 8.38 4.35 21.06
CA HIS A 103 9.82 4.20 20.96
C HIS A 103 10.29 2.88 20.33
N GLN A 104 9.40 1.89 20.19
CA GLN A 104 9.66 0.60 19.54
C GLN A 104 9.27 0.61 18.06
N ILE A 105 8.67 1.70 17.56
CA ILE A 105 8.30 1.83 16.17
C ILE A 105 9.56 2.11 15.34
N VAL A 106 9.81 1.23 14.36
CA VAL A 106 10.87 1.40 13.37
C VAL A 106 10.29 2.21 12.21
N GLU A 107 10.78 3.43 12.01
CA GLU A 107 10.28 4.36 10.98
C GLU A 107 10.31 3.75 9.58
N GLU A 108 11.46 3.17 9.22
CA GLU A 108 11.67 2.59 7.90
C GLU A 108 10.67 1.46 7.60
N LEU A 109 10.35 0.63 8.60
CA LEU A 109 9.37 -0.45 8.42
C LEU A 109 7.96 0.11 8.19
N VAL A 110 7.60 1.18 8.89
CA VAL A 110 6.30 1.83 8.69
C VAL A 110 6.24 2.50 7.33
N ASP A 111 7.31 3.18 6.95
CA ASP A 111 7.41 3.87 5.66
C ASP A 111 7.37 2.87 4.49
N ASP A 112 8.17 1.81 4.55
CA ASP A 112 8.19 0.78 3.51
C ASP A 112 6.84 0.05 3.37
N CYS A 113 6.10 -0.13 4.48
CA CYS A 113 4.81 -0.84 4.49
C CYS A 113 3.63 0.00 3.98
N VAL A 114 3.75 1.32 3.98
CA VAL A 114 2.71 2.22 3.44
C VAL A 114 2.81 2.30 1.92
N VAL A 115 1.68 2.39 1.24
CA VAL A 115 1.66 2.68 -0.20
C VAL A 115 1.82 4.17 -0.40
N HIS A 116 2.94 4.58 -1.00
CA HIS A 116 3.25 5.98 -1.27
C HIS A 116 2.91 6.37 -2.70
N PRO A 117 2.25 7.51 -2.93
CA PRO A 117 2.30 8.17 -4.22
C PRO A 117 3.68 8.81 -4.41
N ALA A 118 4.33 8.52 -5.51
CA ALA A 118 5.65 9.04 -5.84
C ALA A 118 5.70 9.52 -7.30
N LYS A 119 6.57 10.48 -7.58
CA LYS A 119 6.77 11.00 -8.94
C LYS A 119 8.13 10.56 -9.43
N ILE A 120 8.18 9.94 -10.62
CA ILE A 120 9.44 9.58 -11.27
C ILE A 120 10.25 10.85 -11.56
N SER A 121 11.49 10.92 -11.11
CA SER A 121 12.39 12.05 -11.34
C SER A 121 13.50 11.73 -12.35
N ASP A 122 14.06 10.52 -12.34
CA ASP A 122 15.12 10.15 -13.27
C ASP A 122 15.24 8.62 -13.40
N LYS A 123 15.91 8.17 -14.47
CA LYS A 123 16.21 6.77 -14.75
C LYS A 123 17.67 6.46 -14.39
N ILE A 124 17.90 5.47 -13.56
CA ILE A 124 19.25 4.96 -13.24
C ILE A 124 19.61 3.80 -14.17
N SER A 125 18.69 2.84 -14.31
CA SER A 125 18.85 1.65 -15.16
C SER A 125 17.51 1.19 -15.69
N ASN A 126 17.46 0.06 -16.41
CA ASN A 126 16.18 -0.50 -16.86
C ASN A 126 15.27 -0.92 -15.70
N ARG A 127 15.83 -1.19 -14.52
CA ARG A 127 15.07 -1.65 -13.34
C ARG A 127 15.09 -0.68 -12.18
N GLU A 128 15.91 0.36 -12.21
CA GLU A 128 16.08 1.28 -11.10
C GLU A 128 15.77 2.71 -11.53
N TRP A 129 15.00 3.39 -10.68
CA TRP A 129 14.53 4.74 -10.95
C TRP A 129 14.62 5.60 -9.71
N TRP A 130 14.92 6.86 -9.87
CA TRP A 130 14.73 7.86 -8.84
C TRP A 130 13.26 8.30 -8.80
N VAL A 131 12.71 8.41 -7.61
CA VAL A 131 11.38 8.98 -7.36
C VAL A 131 11.45 10.05 -6.29
N ILE A 132 10.57 11.04 -6.39
CA ILE A 132 10.33 12.03 -5.35
C ILE A 132 9.05 11.65 -4.62
N TYR A 133 9.12 11.47 -3.29
CA TYR A 133 7.98 11.14 -2.44
C TYR A 133 8.06 11.84 -1.07
N GLN A 134 7.04 11.68 -0.23
CA GLN A 134 7.05 12.15 1.15
C GLN A 134 7.07 10.94 2.10
N PRO A 135 8.19 10.69 2.82
CA PRO A 135 8.28 9.58 3.77
C PRO A 135 7.43 9.82 5.01
N ILE A 136 7.05 8.74 5.69
CA ILE A 136 6.54 8.81 7.05
C ILE A 136 7.71 8.94 7.99
N THR A 137 7.71 9.97 8.83
CA THR A 137 8.76 10.24 9.80
C THR A 137 8.20 10.30 11.22
N LYS A 138 9.03 9.93 12.19
CA LYS A 138 8.70 9.99 13.60
C LYS A 138 9.24 11.26 14.23
N THR A 139 8.37 12.08 14.78
CA THR A 139 8.77 13.27 15.52
C THR A 139 9.05 12.90 16.97
N LEU A 140 10.33 12.70 17.33
CA LEU A 140 10.75 12.26 18.67
C LEU A 140 10.22 13.14 19.80
N LYS A 141 10.28 14.47 19.64
CA LYS A 141 9.83 15.43 20.68
C LYS A 141 8.31 15.38 20.96
N LYS A 142 7.50 14.87 20.03
CA LYS A 142 6.02 14.86 20.14
C LYS A 142 5.43 13.47 20.08
N ASP A 143 6.24 12.46 19.94
CA ASP A 143 5.84 11.06 19.85
C ASP A 143 4.73 10.83 18.79
N LYS A 144 4.98 11.34 17.58
CA LYS A 144 4.01 11.34 16.48
C LYS A 144 4.64 10.83 15.18
N LEU A 145 3.80 10.23 14.34
CA LEU A 145 4.11 9.98 12.95
C LEU A 145 3.56 11.12 12.08
N THR A 146 4.38 11.60 11.15
CA THR A 146 4.02 12.68 10.22
C THR A 146 4.62 12.42 8.85
N LEU A 147 4.09 13.06 7.81
CA LEU A 147 4.80 13.12 6.54
C LEU A 147 5.99 14.08 6.67
N GLY A 148 7.15 13.60 6.29
CA GLY A 148 8.38 14.38 6.20
C GLY A 148 8.42 15.31 4.97
N PRO A 149 9.55 16.01 4.76
CA PRO A 149 9.79 16.75 3.53
C PRO A 149 9.85 15.78 2.34
N LYS A 150 9.69 16.31 1.12
CA LYS A 150 9.92 15.53 -0.09
C LYS A 150 11.41 15.15 -0.17
N VAL A 151 11.65 13.89 -0.44
CA VAL A 151 13.00 13.33 -0.62
C VAL A 151 13.05 12.46 -1.86
N GLU A 152 14.26 12.19 -2.33
CA GLU A 152 14.51 11.23 -3.40
C GLU A 152 14.71 9.83 -2.82
N LEU A 153 14.23 8.83 -3.54
CA LEU A 153 14.36 7.41 -3.21
C LEU A 153 14.64 6.62 -4.48
N ILE A 154 15.52 5.62 -4.39
CA ILE A 154 15.69 4.64 -5.46
C ILE A 154 14.63 3.55 -5.29
N VAL A 155 13.90 3.27 -6.37
CA VAL A 155 12.88 2.24 -6.41
C VAL A 155 13.16 1.23 -7.52
N GLN A 156 12.66 0.00 -7.33
CA GLN A 156 12.78 -1.08 -8.29
C GLN A 156 11.54 -1.16 -9.17
N ASN A 157 11.74 -1.19 -10.49
CA ASN A 157 10.69 -1.46 -11.48
C ASN A 157 10.74 -2.95 -11.89
N GLU A 158 10.40 -3.84 -10.96
CA GLU A 158 10.39 -5.30 -11.21
C GLU A 158 9.28 -5.72 -12.18
N LEU A 159 8.27 -4.86 -12.37
CA LEU A 159 7.13 -5.13 -13.24
C LEU A 159 7.36 -4.69 -14.68
N ASP A 160 8.55 -4.19 -15.01
CA ASP A 160 8.92 -3.67 -16.33
C ASP A 160 7.85 -2.70 -16.88
N LEU A 161 7.34 -1.81 -16.02
CA LEU A 161 6.40 -0.79 -16.43
C LEU A 161 7.12 0.21 -17.36
N ASP A 162 6.44 0.65 -18.41
CA ASP A 162 6.93 1.73 -19.28
C ASP A 162 6.87 3.07 -18.53
N LEU A 163 7.93 3.39 -17.77
CA LEU A 163 8.05 4.58 -16.96
C LEU A 163 8.75 5.69 -17.70
N LYS A 164 8.29 6.92 -17.42
CA LYS A 164 8.90 8.16 -17.93
C LYS A 164 9.04 9.15 -16.79
N GLU A 165 10.01 10.06 -16.91
CA GLU A 165 10.12 11.21 -16.01
C GLU A 165 8.80 11.98 -15.96
N GLY A 166 8.38 12.34 -14.76
CA GLY A 166 7.12 13.01 -14.51
C GLY A 166 5.92 12.09 -14.27
N ASP A 167 6.02 10.79 -14.55
CA ASP A 167 4.95 9.82 -14.24
C ASP A 167 4.70 9.75 -12.74
N TRP A 168 3.42 9.66 -12.36
CA TRP A 168 3.03 9.31 -11.01
C TRP A 168 2.88 7.79 -10.88
N VAL A 169 3.39 7.26 -9.76
CA VAL A 169 3.38 5.83 -9.47
C VAL A 169 2.99 5.57 -8.01
N THR A 170 2.52 4.36 -7.71
CA THR A 170 2.48 3.85 -6.36
C THR A 170 3.77 3.10 -6.05
N VAL A 171 4.33 3.35 -4.87
CA VAL A 171 5.51 2.65 -4.35
C VAL A 171 5.13 1.91 -3.06
N HIS A 172 5.51 0.64 -2.97
CA HIS A 172 5.30 -0.21 -1.80
C HIS A 172 6.53 -1.11 -1.62
N PHE A 173 7.13 -1.14 -0.44
CA PHE A 173 8.41 -1.82 -0.17
C PHE A 173 9.50 -1.47 -1.20
N ARG A 174 9.65 -0.18 -1.53
CA ARG A 174 10.60 0.35 -2.51
C ARG A 174 10.45 -0.22 -3.93
N LYS A 175 9.29 -0.76 -4.27
CA LYS A 175 8.97 -1.26 -5.59
C LYS A 175 7.85 -0.44 -6.21
N VAL A 176 7.99 -0.14 -7.49
CA VAL A 176 6.92 0.47 -8.27
C VAL A 176 5.86 -0.59 -8.52
N ILE A 177 4.62 -0.31 -8.11
CA ILE A 177 3.50 -1.26 -8.29
C ILE A 177 2.68 -0.93 -9.52
N GLU A 178 2.32 0.34 -9.73
CA GLU A 178 1.60 0.77 -10.92
C GLU A 178 1.75 2.26 -11.22
N LYS A 179 1.44 2.64 -12.46
CA LYS A 179 1.25 4.04 -12.84
C LYS A 179 -0.13 4.50 -12.39
N ILE A 180 -0.21 5.70 -11.87
CA ILE A 180 -1.45 6.34 -11.43
C ILE A 180 -1.55 7.75 -12.01
N SER A 181 -2.75 8.31 -12.04
CA SER A 181 -2.96 9.70 -12.35
C SER A 181 -2.52 10.61 -11.20
N GLN A 182 -2.25 11.88 -11.48
CA GLN A 182 -1.99 12.87 -10.42
C GLN A 182 -3.16 12.97 -9.44
N LYS A 183 -4.39 12.89 -9.92
CA LYS A 183 -5.60 12.92 -9.08
C LYS A 183 -5.62 11.77 -8.07
N GLU A 184 -5.24 10.56 -8.49
CA GLU A 184 -5.13 9.40 -7.60
C GLU A 184 -3.97 9.57 -6.60
N ALA A 185 -2.85 10.13 -7.04
CA ALA A 185 -1.71 10.44 -6.17
C ALA A 185 -2.10 11.45 -5.07
N ASP A 186 -2.79 12.52 -5.43
CA ASP A 186 -3.26 13.53 -4.49
C ASP A 186 -4.28 12.95 -3.49
N LYS A 187 -5.21 12.10 -3.96
CA LYS A 187 -6.18 11.41 -3.11
C LYS A 187 -5.48 10.48 -2.12
N LEU A 188 -4.55 9.65 -2.59
CA LEU A 188 -3.79 8.72 -1.74
C LEU A 188 -2.98 9.47 -0.68
N LEU A 189 -2.36 10.59 -1.05
CA LEU A 189 -1.63 11.45 -0.12
C LEU A 189 -2.55 12.06 0.94
N GLN A 190 -3.74 12.51 0.56
CA GLN A 190 -4.74 13.02 1.49
C GLN A 190 -5.16 11.94 2.49
N LEU A 191 -5.51 10.76 2.02
CA LEU A 191 -5.92 9.63 2.87
C LEU A 191 -4.80 9.22 3.83
N THR A 192 -3.55 9.24 3.39
CA THR A 192 -2.39 8.98 4.26
C THR A 192 -2.28 10.05 5.36
N LYS A 193 -2.47 11.33 5.05
CA LYS A 193 -2.49 12.41 6.06
C LYS A 193 -3.60 12.20 7.10
N GLU A 194 -4.77 11.79 6.66
CA GLU A 194 -5.91 11.51 7.56
C GLU A 194 -5.65 10.30 8.45
N ALA A 195 -5.09 9.22 7.89
CA ALA A 195 -4.67 8.04 8.63
C ALA A 195 -3.67 8.40 9.75
N LEU A 196 -2.64 9.19 9.44
CA LEU A 196 -1.65 9.67 10.41
C LEU A 196 -2.27 10.56 11.50
N ARG A 197 -3.22 11.44 11.14
CA ARG A 197 -3.94 12.25 12.14
C ARG A 197 -4.74 11.37 13.12
N ASN A 198 -5.44 10.37 12.59
CA ASN A 198 -6.25 9.45 13.39
C ASN A 198 -5.38 8.58 14.29
N PHE A 199 -4.26 8.06 13.76
CA PHE A 199 -3.25 7.36 14.53
C PHE A 199 -2.75 8.21 15.70
N ASN A 200 -2.31 9.43 15.45
CA ASN A 200 -1.77 10.33 16.46
C ASN A 200 -2.80 10.72 17.55
N LYS A 201 -4.10 10.83 17.20
CA LYS A 201 -5.18 11.06 18.17
C LYS A 201 -5.33 9.86 19.12
N LYS A 202 -5.43 8.65 18.57
CA LYS A 202 -5.58 7.41 19.36
C LYS A 202 -4.38 7.15 20.26
N ASN A 203 -3.17 7.44 19.78
CA ASN A 203 -1.94 7.27 20.56
C ASN A 203 -1.89 8.20 21.78
N LYS A 204 -2.34 9.45 21.65
CA LYS A 204 -2.44 10.40 22.77
C LYS A 204 -3.45 9.97 23.84
N GLN A 205 -4.54 9.29 23.48
CA GLN A 205 -5.53 8.81 24.43
C GLN A 205 -5.02 7.64 25.29
N LYS A 206 -4.08 6.85 24.77
CA LYS A 206 -3.46 5.73 25.50
C LYS A 206 -2.34 6.16 26.43
N ALA A 207 -1.74 7.32 26.21
CA ALA A 207 -0.66 7.88 27.03
C ALA A 207 -1.16 8.65 28.26
N ARG A 208 -2.47 8.78 28.43
CA ARG A 208 -3.17 9.34 29.60
C ARG A 208 -3.76 8.23 30.44
#